data_aa6855ed2440e472f16c567f20c67a41
#
_entry.id   aa6855ed2440e472f16c567f20c67a41
#
_cell.length_a   1.000
_cell.length_b   1.000
_cell.length_c   1.000
_cell.angle_alpha   90.00
_cell.angle_beta   90.00
_cell.angle_gamma   90.00
#
_symmetry.space_group_name_H-M   'P 1'
#
loop_
_entity.id
_entity.type
_entity.pdbx_description
1 polymer ?
#
loop_
_entity_poly.entity_id
_entity_poly.type
_entity_poly.pdbx_seq_one_letter_code
_entity_poly.pdbx_strand_id
1 'polypeptide(L)'
;MKKLLLALALSAGFVASAQAQLTGNLGLTSDYRFRGVSQTQNAPAVQGGIDYAHKSGLYIGNWNSSVSSQVYTSGAGLESDLYAGYKKEIFKGITVDVGSYNYFYPRATTTARTGSDFNTYEAYVGLSHGDHITAKYSRTLGDGYFGTANAQGTTYMQADGKLPVPVIKNLAVVAHYGRTNVANSSTLDYNDINAGLVYSLPKSLDVSVKYFTNTGTTRTFETANTVSGQKLYKNAVVVGLTKTFN
;
A
#
# COMPACT_ATOMS: atom_id res chain seq x y z
N MET A 1 -12.61 -27.40 -7.12
CA MET A 1 -11.49 -26.46 -7.35
C MET A 1 -11.76 -25.24 -6.47
N LYS A 2 -11.10 -25.14 -5.33
CA LYS A 2 -11.32 -24.08 -4.33
C LYS A 2 -10.53 -22.84 -4.73
N LYS A 3 -11.24 -21.72 -4.92
CA LYS A 3 -10.66 -20.42 -5.25
C LYS A 3 -9.78 -19.94 -4.10
N LEU A 4 -8.48 -19.78 -4.33
CA LEU A 4 -7.56 -19.11 -3.40
C LEU A 4 -7.81 -17.61 -3.52
N LEU A 5 -8.43 -17.03 -2.50
CA LEU A 5 -8.55 -15.57 -2.36
C LEU A 5 -7.32 -15.06 -1.59
N LEU A 6 -6.67 -14.10 -2.18
CA LEU A 6 -5.40 -13.55 -1.73
C LEU A 6 -5.59 -12.16 -1.17
N ALA A 7 -5.23 -11.95 0.09
CA ALA A 7 -5.07 -10.62 0.63
C ALA A 7 -3.62 -10.15 0.45
N LEU A 8 -3.37 -9.28 -0.51
CA LEU A 8 -2.20 -8.42 -0.52
C LEU A 8 -2.61 -7.08 0.09
N ALA A 9 -1.96 -6.65 1.15
CA ALA A 9 -2.06 -5.28 1.59
C ALA A 9 -1.69 -4.36 0.42
N LEU A 10 -2.63 -3.51 -0.02
CA LEU A 10 -2.52 -2.46 -1.04
C LEU A 10 -2.67 -2.84 -2.52
N SER A 11 -2.97 -4.08 -2.88
CA SER A 11 -3.48 -4.37 -4.23
C SER A 11 -4.40 -5.59 -4.18
N ALA A 12 -5.64 -5.40 -3.71
CA ALA A 12 -6.65 -6.44 -3.77
C ALA A 12 -7.03 -6.70 -5.22
N GLY A 13 -6.40 -7.69 -5.84
CA GLY A 13 -6.83 -8.26 -7.10
C GLY A 13 -8.07 -9.12 -6.86
N PHE A 14 -9.27 -8.55 -6.94
CA PHE A 14 -10.50 -9.33 -6.96
C PHE A 14 -10.76 -9.82 -8.38
N VAL A 15 -10.73 -11.12 -8.60
CA VAL A 15 -11.37 -11.69 -9.80
C VAL A 15 -12.87 -11.61 -9.56
N ALA A 16 -13.55 -10.76 -10.33
CA ALA A 16 -14.98 -10.55 -10.23
C ALA A 16 -15.75 -11.87 -10.43
N SER A 17 -16.19 -12.48 -9.35
CA SER A 17 -17.33 -13.38 -9.42
C SER A 17 -18.57 -12.53 -9.73
N ALA A 18 -19.52 -13.04 -10.54
CA ALA A 18 -20.68 -12.30 -11.04
C ALA A 18 -21.71 -11.89 -9.96
N GLN A 19 -21.29 -11.80 -8.69
CA GLN A 19 -22.12 -11.41 -7.55
C GLN A 19 -21.42 -10.32 -6.75
N ALA A 20 -22.21 -9.41 -6.16
CA ALA A 20 -21.71 -8.42 -5.21
C ALA A 20 -21.07 -9.13 -4.00
N GLN A 21 -19.89 -8.69 -3.59
CA GLN A 21 -19.13 -9.33 -2.52
C GLN A 21 -18.67 -8.28 -1.50
N LEU A 22 -18.94 -8.58 -0.23
CA LEU A 22 -18.37 -7.85 0.90
C LEU A 22 -17.22 -8.70 1.47
N THR A 23 -16.04 -8.10 1.61
CA THR A 23 -14.88 -8.75 2.22
C THR A 23 -14.30 -7.86 3.30
N GLY A 24 -13.75 -8.47 4.33
CA GLY A 24 -13.02 -7.76 5.37
C GLY A 24 -11.65 -8.38 5.58
N ASN A 25 -10.73 -7.62 6.16
CA ASN A 25 -9.43 -8.13 6.57
C ASN A 25 -9.01 -7.56 7.92
N LEU A 26 -8.17 -8.32 8.62
CA LEU A 26 -7.50 -7.89 9.86
C LEU A 26 -6.06 -8.39 9.80
N GLY A 27 -5.11 -7.50 10.08
CA GLY A 27 -3.69 -7.80 10.00
C GLY A 27 -2.89 -7.29 11.19
N LEU A 28 -1.77 -7.98 11.42
CA LEU A 28 -0.68 -7.55 12.30
C LEU A 28 0.60 -7.53 11.47
N THR A 29 1.40 -6.49 11.61
CA THR A 29 2.71 -6.42 10.97
C THR A 29 3.75 -5.94 11.98
N SER A 30 4.97 -6.45 11.88
CA SER A 30 6.08 -6.02 12.76
C SER A 30 6.56 -4.59 12.46
N ASP A 31 6.23 -4.03 11.28
CA ASP A 31 6.51 -2.66 10.87
C ASP A 31 5.60 -2.33 9.68
N TYR A 32 4.84 -1.25 9.76
CA TYR A 32 4.03 -0.81 8.64
C TYR A 32 4.89 0.01 7.66
N ARG A 33 5.12 -0.53 6.48
CA ARG A 33 5.86 0.11 5.40
C ARG A 33 4.95 0.52 4.26
N PHE A 34 4.86 1.84 4.03
CA PHE A 34 4.18 2.42 2.87
C PHE A 34 5.23 2.96 1.90
N ARG A 35 5.24 2.48 0.66
CA ARG A 35 6.25 2.83 -0.35
C ARG A 35 7.68 2.76 0.23
N GLY A 36 7.98 1.68 0.96
CA GLY A 36 9.28 1.42 1.58
C GLY A 36 9.59 2.18 2.85
N VAL A 37 8.79 3.20 3.24
CA VAL A 37 9.02 4.04 4.42
C VAL A 37 8.13 3.60 5.58
N SER A 38 8.73 3.42 6.77
CA SER A 38 7.99 3.03 7.97
C SER A 38 7.05 4.12 8.44
N GLN A 39 5.79 3.77 8.66
CA GLN A 39 4.74 4.63 9.18
C GLN A 39 4.61 4.52 10.70
N THR A 40 5.24 3.50 11.29
CA THR A 40 5.15 3.17 12.72
C THR A 40 6.48 3.33 13.47
N GLN A 41 7.45 4.05 12.89
CA GLN A 41 8.80 4.17 13.46
C GLN A 41 9.50 2.81 13.69
N ASN A 42 9.32 1.89 12.74
CA ASN A 42 9.85 0.52 12.79
C ASN A 42 9.28 -0.32 13.98
N ALA A 43 8.05 -0.04 14.37
CA ALA A 43 7.30 -0.73 15.42
C ALA A 43 6.06 -1.44 14.84
N PRO A 44 5.46 -2.39 15.58
CA PRO A 44 4.30 -3.12 15.12
C PRO A 44 3.07 -2.25 14.83
N ALA A 45 2.23 -2.71 13.89
CA ALA A 45 0.95 -2.12 13.58
C ALA A 45 -0.18 -3.14 13.55
N VAL A 46 -1.39 -2.68 13.91
CA VAL A 46 -2.66 -3.33 13.63
C VAL A 46 -3.26 -2.68 12.41
N GLN A 47 -3.76 -3.50 11.48
CA GLN A 47 -4.28 -3.07 10.19
C GLN A 47 -5.59 -3.79 9.90
N GLY A 48 -6.47 -3.17 9.10
CA GLY A 48 -7.69 -3.84 8.69
C GLY A 48 -8.59 -2.97 7.83
N GLY A 49 -9.50 -3.61 7.12
CA GLY A 49 -10.39 -2.91 6.21
C GLY A 49 -11.60 -3.71 5.79
N ILE A 50 -12.47 -3.04 5.04
CA ILE A 50 -13.68 -3.60 4.46
C ILE A 50 -13.77 -3.14 3.01
N ASP A 51 -14.09 -4.06 2.11
CA ASP A 51 -14.26 -3.84 0.69
C ASP A 51 -15.63 -4.32 0.23
N TYR A 52 -16.30 -3.51 -0.58
CA TYR A 52 -17.48 -3.90 -1.32
C TYR A 52 -17.21 -3.85 -2.82
N ALA A 53 -17.32 -4.99 -3.48
CA ALA A 53 -17.22 -5.11 -4.94
C ALA A 53 -18.60 -5.42 -5.54
N HIS A 54 -19.04 -4.57 -6.46
CA HIS A 54 -20.29 -4.77 -7.18
C HIS A 54 -20.06 -5.57 -8.48
N LYS A 55 -21.06 -6.35 -8.91
CA LYS A 55 -21.00 -7.15 -10.14
C LYS A 55 -20.72 -6.38 -11.42
N SER A 56 -20.96 -5.07 -11.42
CA SER A 56 -20.61 -4.20 -12.56
C SER A 56 -19.13 -3.93 -12.72
N GLY A 57 -18.31 -4.24 -11.71
CA GLY A 57 -16.92 -3.88 -11.61
C GLY A 57 -16.63 -2.65 -10.73
N LEU A 58 -17.68 -1.92 -10.33
CA LEU A 58 -17.53 -0.83 -9.34
C LEU A 58 -17.16 -1.41 -7.97
N TYR A 59 -16.29 -0.73 -7.25
CA TYR A 59 -15.95 -1.07 -5.88
C TYR A 59 -15.71 0.18 -5.03
N ILE A 60 -15.87 0.00 -3.73
CA ILE A 60 -15.53 0.97 -2.70
C ILE A 60 -14.93 0.21 -1.52
N GLY A 61 -13.97 0.80 -0.84
CA GLY A 61 -13.39 0.21 0.35
C GLY A 61 -12.85 1.25 1.31
N ASN A 62 -12.61 0.78 2.52
CA ASN A 62 -11.91 1.50 3.57
C ASN A 62 -10.84 0.58 4.15
N TRP A 63 -9.64 1.14 4.33
CA TRP A 63 -8.55 0.46 5.02
C TRP A 63 -7.98 1.35 6.09
N ASN A 64 -7.49 0.76 7.18
CA ASN A 64 -7.00 1.49 8.33
C ASN A 64 -5.74 0.84 8.89
N SER A 65 -4.87 1.66 9.47
CA SER A 65 -3.68 1.20 10.20
C SER A 65 -3.37 2.09 11.37
N SER A 66 -2.86 1.51 12.44
CA SER A 66 -2.16 2.29 13.44
C SER A 66 -0.88 2.87 12.84
N VAL A 67 -0.56 4.13 13.18
CA VAL A 67 0.65 4.85 12.75
C VAL A 67 1.30 5.55 13.94
N SER A 68 2.57 5.96 13.79
CA SER A 68 3.27 6.67 14.85
C SER A 68 2.89 8.15 14.88
N SER A 69 2.43 8.64 16.02
CA SER A 69 2.17 10.06 16.25
C SER A 69 3.41 10.96 16.19
N GLN A 70 4.60 10.37 16.15
CA GLN A 70 5.84 11.11 15.93
C GLN A 70 6.17 11.26 14.44
N VAL A 71 5.70 10.35 13.59
CA VAL A 71 5.77 10.47 12.12
C VAL A 71 4.70 11.46 11.65
N TYR A 72 3.49 11.30 12.15
CA TYR A 72 2.34 12.17 11.87
C TYR A 72 2.14 13.12 13.06
N THR A 73 2.75 14.28 12.99
CA THR A 73 2.79 15.23 14.09
C THR A 73 1.40 15.66 14.58
N SER A 74 1.33 16.07 15.84
CA SER A 74 0.11 16.44 16.59
C SER A 74 -0.82 15.29 16.98
N GLY A 75 -0.31 14.05 16.98
CA GLY A 75 -0.97 12.94 17.66
C GLY A 75 -1.89 12.10 16.79
N ALA A 76 -1.72 12.08 15.47
CA ALA A 76 -2.37 11.06 14.66
C ALA A 76 -1.78 9.68 14.98
N GLY A 77 -2.61 8.82 15.54
CA GLY A 77 -2.29 7.41 15.78
C GLY A 77 -2.97 6.47 14.79
N LEU A 78 -3.68 7.03 13.82
CA LEU A 78 -4.49 6.31 12.84
C LEU A 78 -4.30 6.90 11.44
N GLU A 79 -4.11 6.02 10.48
CA GLU A 79 -4.34 6.23 9.05
C GLU A 79 -5.67 5.59 8.67
N SER A 80 -6.52 6.31 7.96
CA SER A 80 -7.81 5.81 7.47
C SER A 80 -7.93 6.16 5.99
N ASP A 81 -8.02 5.15 5.15
CA ASP A 81 -8.06 5.31 3.71
C ASP A 81 -9.44 5.01 3.16
N LEU A 82 -9.91 5.86 2.27
CA LEU A 82 -11.11 5.63 1.48
C LEU A 82 -10.73 5.54 0.00
N TYR A 83 -11.17 4.50 -0.65
CA TYR A 83 -10.92 4.30 -2.06
C TYR A 83 -12.16 3.78 -2.78
N ALA A 84 -12.25 4.14 -4.06
CA ALA A 84 -13.28 3.67 -4.95
C ALA A 84 -12.75 3.59 -6.37
N GLY A 85 -13.33 2.70 -7.18
CA GLY A 85 -12.88 2.55 -8.54
C GLY A 85 -13.77 1.64 -9.37
N TYR A 86 -13.28 1.38 -10.57
CA TYR A 86 -13.88 0.47 -11.53
C TYR A 86 -12.83 -0.47 -12.08
N LYS A 87 -13.09 -1.77 -11.95
CA LYS A 87 -12.23 -2.84 -12.40
C LYS A 87 -12.93 -3.69 -13.44
N LYS A 88 -12.26 -3.93 -14.58
CA LYS A 88 -12.81 -4.72 -15.67
C LYS A 88 -11.73 -5.54 -16.36
N GLU A 89 -12.03 -6.80 -16.59
CA GLU A 89 -11.25 -7.61 -17.53
C GLU A 89 -11.53 -7.13 -18.96
N ILE A 90 -10.49 -6.65 -19.63
CA ILE A 90 -10.57 -6.11 -21.00
C ILE A 90 -10.07 -7.10 -22.04
N PHE A 91 -9.27 -8.06 -21.61
CA PHE A 91 -8.74 -9.14 -22.42
C PHE A 91 -8.54 -10.36 -21.52
N LYS A 92 -8.48 -11.57 -22.08
CA LYS A 92 -8.33 -12.82 -21.31
C LYS A 92 -7.15 -12.73 -20.33
N GLY A 93 -7.46 -12.68 -19.05
CA GLY A 93 -6.50 -12.58 -17.97
C GLY A 93 -5.93 -11.17 -17.73
N ILE A 94 -6.29 -10.14 -18.55
CA ILE A 94 -5.83 -8.77 -18.36
C ILE A 94 -6.97 -7.92 -17.85
N THR A 95 -6.78 -7.35 -16.66
CA THR A 95 -7.74 -6.48 -15.99
C THR A 95 -7.20 -5.06 -15.90
N VAL A 96 -8.03 -4.08 -16.27
CA VAL A 96 -7.80 -2.65 -16.00
C VAL A 96 -8.51 -2.29 -14.70
N ASP A 97 -7.87 -1.44 -13.93
CA ASP A 97 -8.40 -0.87 -12.68
C ASP A 97 -8.16 0.63 -12.68
N VAL A 98 -9.22 1.42 -12.57
CA VAL A 98 -9.14 2.89 -12.47
C VAL A 98 -9.88 3.35 -11.25
N GLY A 99 -9.31 4.29 -10.49
CA GLY A 99 -9.95 4.74 -9.26
C GLY A 99 -9.24 5.90 -8.58
N SER A 100 -9.74 6.19 -7.39
CA SER A 100 -9.11 7.12 -6.46
C SER A 100 -8.77 6.43 -5.15
N TYR A 101 -7.69 6.89 -4.54
CA TYR A 101 -7.24 6.46 -3.23
C TYR A 101 -6.96 7.70 -2.38
N ASN A 102 -7.63 7.80 -1.22
CA ASN A 102 -7.62 8.99 -0.41
C ASN A 102 -7.16 8.61 1.00
N TYR A 103 -6.03 9.17 1.40
CA TYR A 103 -5.37 8.91 2.67
C TYR A 103 -5.74 10.00 3.68
N PHE A 104 -6.23 9.62 4.84
CA PHE A 104 -6.61 10.51 5.92
C PHE A 104 -5.84 10.18 7.20
N TYR A 105 -5.31 11.22 7.82
CA TYR A 105 -4.59 11.12 9.09
C TYR A 105 -5.32 11.98 10.13
N PRO A 106 -6.37 11.46 10.78
CA PRO A 106 -7.18 12.22 11.72
C PRO A 106 -6.31 12.85 12.82
N ARG A 107 -6.48 14.16 13.03
CA ARG A 107 -5.72 14.97 14.00
C ARG A 107 -4.24 15.23 13.64
N ALA A 108 -3.71 14.73 12.53
CA ALA A 108 -2.41 15.16 12.07
C ALA A 108 -2.49 16.63 11.64
N THR A 109 -1.63 17.45 12.20
CA THR A 109 -1.48 18.85 11.78
C THR A 109 -0.06 19.09 11.27
N THR A 110 0.05 19.93 10.28
CA THR A 110 1.25 20.12 9.47
C THR A 110 2.22 21.13 10.02
N THR A 111 1.92 21.73 11.15
CA THR A 111 2.57 22.94 11.64
C THR A 111 4.08 22.89 11.80
N ALA A 112 4.69 21.72 11.81
CA ALA A 112 6.11 21.60 12.15
C ALA A 112 7.04 21.50 10.94
N ARG A 113 6.56 21.15 9.73
CA ARG A 113 7.47 20.74 8.66
C ARG A 113 7.33 21.50 7.34
N THR A 114 6.14 21.77 6.85
CA THR A 114 5.93 22.33 5.51
C THR A 114 4.68 23.19 5.37
N GLY A 115 3.83 23.28 6.38
CA GLY A 115 2.55 24.01 6.28
C GLY A 115 1.47 23.30 5.44
N SER A 116 1.70 22.04 5.03
CA SER A 116 0.74 21.24 4.25
C SER A 116 0.16 20.11 5.09
N ASP A 117 -1.07 19.72 4.80
CA ASP A 117 -1.75 18.58 5.43
C ASP A 117 -1.09 17.24 5.04
N PHE A 118 -1.17 16.24 5.90
CA PHE A 118 -0.76 14.88 5.59
C PHE A 118 -1.78 14.16 4.70
N ASN A 119 -3.03 14.60 4.70
CA ASN A 119 -4.05 14.00 3.85
C ASN A 119 -3.62 14.10 2.38
N THR A 120 -3.78 12.99 1.66
CA THR A 120 -3.31 12.89 0.28
C THR A 120 -4.39 12.25 -0.57
N TYR A 121 -4.62 12.81 -1.75
CA TYR A 121 -5.64 12.37 -2.69
C TYR A 121 -4.97 11.95 -3.99
N GLU A 122 -5.19 10.71 -4.42
CA GLU A 122 -4.60 10.17 -5.63
C GLU A 122 -5.66 9.62 -6.58
N ALA A 123 -5.46 9.82 -7.87
CA ALA A 123 -6.08 9.01 -8.91
C ALA A 123 -5.06 7.99 -9.41
N TYR A 124 -5.56 6.83 -9.86
CA TYR A 124 -4.68 5.80 -10.40
C TYR A 124 -5.29 5.04 -11.58
N VAL A 125 -4.40 4.44 -12.34
CA VAL A 125 -4.70 3.41 -13.32
C VAL A 125 -3.78 2.22 -13.09
N GLY A 126 -4.35 1.03 -13.09
CA GLY A 126 -3.64 -0.23 -12.92
C GLY A 126 -3.96 -1.21 -14.05
N LEU A 127 -3.00 -2.09 -14.32
CA LEU A 127 -3.13 -3.25 -15.19
C LEU A 127 -2.68 -4.48 -14.42
N SER A 128 -3.45 -5.56 -14.47
CA SER A 128 -3.03 -6.83 -13.90
C SER A 128 -3.20 -7.98 -14.88
N HIS A 129 -2.33 -8.99 -14.76
CA HIS A 129 -2.45 -10.26 -15.46
C HIS A 129 -2.68 -11.38 -14.44
N GLY A 130 -3.93 -11.83 -14.36
CA GLY A 130 -4.37 -12.74 -13.30
C GLY A 130 -4.05 -12.19 -11.92
N ASP A 131 -3.65 -13.10 -11.02
CA ASP A 131 -3.21 -12.76 -9.64
C ASP A 131 -1.67 -12.70 -9.54
N HIS A 132 -0.97 -12.65 -10.68
CA HIS A 132 0.47 -12.84 -10.72
C HIS A 132 1.27 -11.56 -10.86
N ILE A 133 0.81 -10.65 -11.69
CA ILE A 133 1.54 -9.41 -11.99
C ILE A 133 0.56 -8.24 -11.99
N THR A 134 0.96 -7.15 -11.36
CA THR A 134 0.23 -5.87 -11.40
C THR A 134 1.21 -4.74 -11.67
N ALA A 135 0.84 -3.82 -12.52
CA ALA A 135 1.50 -2.53 -12.68
C ALA A 135 0.49 -1.43 -12.39
N LYS A 136 0.86 -0.40 -11.64
CA LYS A 136 -0.02 0.71 -11.29
C LYS A 136 0.73 2.04 -11.38
N TYR A 137 0.04 3.04 -11.90
CA TYR A 137 0.46 4.44 -11.91
C TYR A 137 -0.52 5.25 -11.09
N SER A 138 -0.02 5.99 -10.11
CA SER A 138 -0.80 6.90 -9.26
C SER A 138 -0.30 8.33 -9.43
N ARG A 139 -1.21 9.29 -9.34
CA ARG A 139 -0.91 10.72 -9.39
C ARG A 139 -1.67 11.47 -8.31
N THR A 140 -0.96 12.29 -7.55
CA THR A 140 -1.53 13.17 -6.53
C THR A 140 -2.32 14.29 -7.17
N LEU A 141 -3.55 14.50 -6.70
CA LEU A 141 -4.50 15.51 -7.18
C LEU A 141 -4.53 16.76 -6.31
N GLY A 142 -4.31 16.62 -4.99
CA GLY A 142 -4.26 17.73 -4.04
C GLY A 142 -2.93 18.48 -4.03
N ASP A 143 -2.87 19.62 -3.37
CA ASP A 143 -1.66 20.46 -3.29
C ASP A 143 -0.54 19.81 -2.48
N GLY A 144 -0.87 18.93 -1.53
CA GLY A 144 0.07 18.25 -0.65
C GLY A 144 0.27 16.79 -0.99
N TYR A 145 1.45 16.27 -0.65
CA TYR A 145 1.79 14.86 -0.72
C TYR A 145 2.44 14.44 0.60
N PHE A 146 1.67 13.77 1.47
CA PHE A 146 2.09 13.29 2.80
C PHE A 146 2.90 14.33 3.59
N GLY A 147 2.35 15.55 3.72
CA GLY A 147 2.97 16.67 4.42
C GLY A 147 4.01 17.46 3.59
N THR A 148 4.21 17.13 2.32
CA THR A 148 5.02 17.94 1.40
C THR A 148 4.13 18.92 0.65
N ALA A 149 4.32 20.23 0.84
CA ALA A 149 3.57 21.29 0.18
C ALA A 149 3.96 21.43 -1.30
N ASN A 150 3.08 22.02 -2.11
CA ASN A 150 3.30 22.28 -3.54
C ASN A 150 3.66 21.01 -4.31
N ALA A 151 3.14 19.86 -3.89
CA ALA A 151 3.48 18.55 -4.44
C ALA A 151 2.37 17.95 -5.31
N GLN A 152 1.43 18.78 -5.78
CA GLN A 152 0.40 18.37 -6.74
C GLN A 152 1.07 17.80 -7.99
N GLY A 153 0.58 16.64 -8.44
CA GLY A 153 1.16 15.96 -9.58
C GLY A 153 2.31 15.03 -9.24
N THR A 154 2.65 14.84 -7.97
CA THR A 154 3.54 13.75 -7.54
C THR A 154 3.04 12.43 -8.10
N THR A 155 3.97 11.61 -8.59
CA THR A 155 3.65 10.34 -9.23
C THR A 155 4.28 9.17 -8.50
N TYR A 156 3.57 8.06 -8.49
CA TYR A 156 4.08 6.78 -8.03
C TYR A 156 3.80 5.70 -9.07
N MET A 157 4.85 5.07 -9.56
CA MET A 157 4.76 3.91 -10.44
C MET A 157 5.19 2.67 -9.68
N GLN A 158 4.42 1.59 -9.78
CA GLN A 158 4.76 0.34 -9.12
C GLN A 158 4.53 -0.86 -10.03
N ALA A 159 5.31 -1.90 -9.77
CA ALA A 159 5.11 -3.22 -10.31
C ALA A 159 5.19 -4.25 -9.17
N ASP A 160 4.22 -5.14 -9.13
CA ASP A 160 4.10 -6.20 -8.13
C ASP A 160 4.05 -7.55 -8.81
N GLY A 161 4.75 -8.52 -8.22
CA GLY A 161 4.73 -9.90 -8.67
C GLY A 161 4.40 -10.86 -7.53
N LYS A 162 3.61 -11.91 -7.84
CA LYS A 162 3.34 -13.02 -6.94
C LYS A 162 3.33 -14.32 -7.72
N LEU A 163 4.31 -15.18 -7.43
CA LEU A 163 4.48 -16.46 -8.12
C LEU A 163 4.37 -17.60 -7.12
N PRO A 164 3.45 -18.55 -7.34
CA PRO A 164 3.36 -19.75 -6.52
C PRO A 164 4.64 -20.57 -6.66
N VAL A 165 5.12 -21.14 -5.56
CA VAL A 165 6.25 -22.06 -5.57
C VAL A 165 5.73 -23.46 -5.93
N PRO A 166 6.10 -24.03 -7.08
CA PRO A 166 5.47 -25.26 -7.58
C PRO A 166 5.61 -26.46 -6.65
N VAL A 167 6.73 -26.53 -5.93
CA VAL A 167 7.09 -27.67 -5.08
C VAL A 167 6.60 -27.56 -3.63
N ILE A 168 6.14 -26.38 -3.22
CA ILE A 168 5.63 -26.14 -1.86
C ILE A 168 4.23 -25.57 -1.94
N LYS A 169 3.25 -26.41 -1.60
CA LYS A 169 1.85 -26.01 -1.59
C LYS A 169 1.61 -24.80 -0.70
N ASN A 170 0.80 -23.86 -1.17
CA ASN A 170 0.39 -22.64 -0.46
C ASN A 170 1.54 -21.63 -0.20
N LEU A 171 2.72 -21.83 -0.75
CA LEU A 171 3.82 -20.87 -0.69
C LEU A 171 3.88 -20.07 -1.99
N ALA A 172 4.08 -18.76 -1.88
CA ALA A 172 4.36 -17.88 -3.01
C ALA A 172 5.58 -16.99 -2.72
N VAL A 173 6.36 -16.73 -3.76
CA VAL A 173 7.35 -15.64 -3.77
C VAL A 173 6.62 -14.37 -4.18
N VAL A 174 6.92 -13.28 -3.49
CA VAL A 174 6.41 -11.95 -3.82
C VAL A 174 7.57 -10.99 -4.04
N ALA A 175 7.38 -10.05 -4.97
CA ALA A 175 8.34 -9.00 -5.25
C ALA A 175 7.60 -7.71 -5.60
N HIS A 176 8.20 -6.59 -5.27
CA HIS A 176 7.68 -5.25 -5.52
C HIS A 176 8.82 -4.32 -5.91
N TYR A 177 8.54 -3.45 -6.87
CA TYR A 177 9.34 -2.28 -7.20
C TYR A 177 8.43 -1.07 -7.32
N GLY A 178 8.81 0.02 -6.70
CA GLY A 178 8.13 1.31 -6.76
C GLY A 178 9.08 2.46 -7.06
N ARG A 179 8.58 3.49 -7.74
CA ARG A 179 9.27 4.76 -7.98
C ARG A 179 8.37 5.92 -7.62
N THR A 180 8.80 6.71 -6.65
CA THR A 180 8.19 7.99 -6.29
C THR A 180 8.94 9.13 -6.95
N ASN A 181 8.23 10.01 -7.68
CA ASN A 181 8.75 11.28 -8.15
C ASN A 181 7.91 12.40 -7.55
N VAL A 182 8.52 13.16 -6.64
CA VAL A 182 7.83 14.23 -5.90
C VAL A 182 7.83 15.50 -6.71
N ALA A 183 6.65 15.97 -7.12
CA ALA A 183 6.51 17.18 -7.90
C ALA A 183 7.13 18.38 -7.15
N ASN A 184 7.86 19.22 -7.88
CA ASN A 184 8.57 20.39 -7.36
C ASN A 184 9.58 20.10 -6.23
N SER A 185 9.92 18.85 -5.97
CA SER A 185 10.82 18.43 -4.88
C SER A 185 11.59 17.16 -5.23
N SER A 186 12.30 17.17 -6.37
CA SER A 186 13.04 15.99 -6.89
C SER A 186 14.10 15.44 -5.92
N THR A 187 14.54 16.24 -4.95
CA THR A 187 15.41 15.76 -3.87
C THR A 187 14.72 14.80 -2.90
N LEU A 188 13.41 14.63 -3.02
CA LEU A 188 12.62 13.63 -2.28
C LEU A 188 12.28 12.41 -3.13
N ASP A 189 12.75 12.34 -4.37
CA ASP A 189 12.56 11.17 -5.23
C ASP A 189 13.33 9.96 -4.71
N TYR A 190 12.72 8.79 -4.83
CA TYR A 190 13.36 7.54 -4.43
C TYR A 190 12.69 6.32 -5.07
N ASN A 191 13.34 5.17 -4.95
CA ASN A 191 12.73 3.89 -5.28
C ASN A 191 12.56 3.05 -4.02
N ASP A 192 11.51 2.27 -3.99
CA ASP A 192 11.28 1.27 -2.96
C ASP A 192 11.21 -0.13 -3.57
N ILE A 193 11.78 -1.09 -2.87
CA ILE A 193 11.88 -2.48 -3.32
C ILE A 193 11.54 -3.35 -2.13
N ASN A 194 10.74 -4.37 -2.35
CA ASN A 194 10.65 -5.47 -1.40
C ASN A 194 10.54 -6.81 -2.12
N ALA A 195 11.00 -7.84 -1.44
CA ALA A 195 10.83 -9.23 -1.87
C ALA A 195 10.65 -10.13 -0.65
N GLY A 196 9.94 -11.23 -0.82
CA GLY A 196 9.69 -12.13 0.29
C GLY A 196 8.85 -13.33 -0.05
N LEU A 197 8.31 -13.94 0.99
CA LEU A 197 7.50 -15.13 0.94
C LEU A 197 6.14 -14.89 1.61
N VAL A 198 5.10 -15.49 1.06
CA VAL A 198 3.78 -15.56 1.66
C VAL A 198 3.35 -17.02 1.73
N TYR A 199 2.99 -17.47 2.92
CA TYR A 199 2.46 -18.80 3.14
C TYR A 199 0.99 -18.73 3.58
N SER A 200 0.11 -19.33 2.79
CA SER A 200 -1.34 -19.31 3.02
C SER A 200 -1.76 -20.53 3.85
N LEU A 201 -2.15 -20.27 5.09
CA LEU A 201 -2.72 -21.23 6.02
C LEU A 201 -4.21 -21.46 5.74
N PRO A 202 -4.81 -22.54 6.29
CA PRO A 202 -6.26 -22.75 6.21
C PRO A 202 -7.05 -21.53 6.75
N LYS A 203 -8.29 -21.39 6.28
CA LYS A 203 -9.24 -20.35 6.70
C LYS A 203 -8.79 -18.93 6.32
N SER A 204 -8.12 -18.77 5.18
CA SER A 204 -7.68 -17.45 4.65
C SER A 204 -6.82 -16.66 5.63
N LEU A 205 -5.85 -17.34 6.24
CA LEU A 205 -4.84 -16.74 7.11
C LEU A 205 -3.48 -16.81 6.40
N ASP A 206 -2.90 -15.65 6.12
CA ASP A 206 -1.62 -15.53 5.44
C ASP A 206 -0.52 -15.08 6.42
N VAL A 207 0.62 -15.75 6.38
CA VAL A 207 1.86 -15.35 7.04
C VAL A 207 2.83 -14.87 5.97
N SER A 208 3.44 -13.71 6.17
CA SER A 208 4.42 -13.15 5.24
C SER A 208 5.72 -12.79 5.93
N VAL A 209 6.83 -12.95 5.19
CA VAL A 209 8.14 -12.43 5.57
C VAL A 209 8.71 -11.73 4.35
N LYS A 210 8.99 -10.42 4.46
CA LYS A 210 9.48 -9.58 3.36
C LYS A 210 10.68 -8.77 3.79
N TYR A 211 11.66 -8.65 2.91
CA TYR A 211 12.77 -7.72 3.05
C TYR A 211 12.48 -6.46 2.26
N PHE A 212 12.68 -5.30 2.89
CA PHE A 212 12.46 -3.97 2.31
C PHE A 212 13.76 -3.21 2.21
N THR A 213 13.92 -2.48 1.12
CA THR A 213 15.03 -1.55 0.90
C THR A 213 14.58 -0.37 0.05
N ASN A 214 15.25 0.78 0.23
CA ASN A 214 15.06 1.98 -0.59
C ASN A 214 16.35 2.30 -1.33
N THR A 215 16.26 2.79 -2.56
CA THR A 215 17.41 3.18 -3.39
C THR A 215 17.17 4.54 -4.04
N GLY A 216 18.24 5.18 -4.53
CA GLY A 216 18.15 6.51 -5.14
C GLY A 216 17.81 7.63 -4.14
N THR A 217 17.99 7.37 -2.84
CA THR A 217 17.75 8.35 -1.78
C THR A 217 18.80 9.47 -1.80
N THR A 218 18.34 10.68 -1.53
CA THR A 218 19.22 11.83 -1.30
C THR A 218 19.35 12.12 0.19
N ARG A 219 20.31 12.97 0.56
CA ARG A 219 20.43 13.46 1.95
C ARG A 219 19.15 14.18 2.42
N THR A 220 18.46 14.90 1.52
CA THR A 220 17.18 15.55 1.82
C THR A 220 16.11 14.54 2.15
N PHE A 221 15.94 13.48 1.32
CA PHE A 221 15.04 12.38 1.60
C PHE A 221 15.35 11.71 2.94
N GLU A 222 16.63 11.41 3.18
CA GLU A 222 17.04 10.73 4.40
C GLU A 222 16.77 11.55 5.65
N THR A 223 17.04 12.87 5.60
CA THR A 223 16.72 13.79 6.70
C THR A 223 15.22 13.88 6.91
N ALA A 224 14.46 13.99 5.81
CA ALA A 224 13.01 14.08 5.86
C ALA A 224 12.36 12.81 6.47
N ASN A 225 12.97 11.66 6.29
CA ASN A 225 12.48 10.37 6.79
C ASN A 225 13.28 9.87 8.01
N THR A 226 13.84 10.80 8.81
CA THR A 226 14.46 10.50 10.10
C THR A 226 13.69 11.23 11.20
N VAL A 227 13.04 10.47 12.07
CA VAL A 227 12.18 10.98 13.14
C VAL A 227 12.72 10.48 14.47
N SER A 228 12.98 11.42 15.42
CA SER A 228 13.55 11.10 16.73
C SER A 228 14.80 10.20 16.65
N GLY A 229 15.69 10.45 15.66
CA GLY A 229 16.88 9.66 15.40
C GLY A 229 16.65 8.30 14.72
N GLN A 230 15.40 7.93 14.48
CA GLN A 230 15.02 6.68 13.80
C GLN A 230 14.94 6.90 12.29
N LYS A 231 15.70 6.14 11.51
CA LYS A 231 15.60 6.12 10.04
C LYS A 231 14.40 5.29 9.61
N LEU A 232 13.36 5.94 9.10
CA LEU A 232 12.14 5.28 8.65
C LEU A 232 12.33 4.47 7.36
N TYR A 233 13.35 4.79 6.59
CA TYR A 233 13.70 4.19 5.29
C TYR A 233 14.80 3.10 5.37
N LYS A 234 15.25 2.76 6.58
CA LYS A 234 16.28 1.70 6.74
C LYS A 234 15.79 0.36 6.20
N ASN A 235 16.73 -0.44 5.72
CA ASN A 235 16.44 -1.83 5.34
C ASN A 235 15.84 -2.60 6.52
N ALA A 236 14.83 -3.40 6.26
CA ALA A 236 14.15 -4.17 7.31
C ALA A 236 13.59 -5.49 6.79
N VAL A 237 13.58 -6.49 7.66
CA VAL A 237 12.75 -7.67 7.50
C VAL A 237 11.44 -7.42 8.25
N VAL A 238 10.32 -7.57 7.56
CA VAL A 238 8.98 -7.35 8.10
C VAL A 238 8.22 -8.68 8.07
N VAL A 239 7.63 -9.02 9.20
CA VAL A 239 6.75 -10.19 9.35
C VAL A 239 5.32 -9.70 9.45
N GLY A 240 4.42 -10.32 8.69
CA GLY A 240 2.99 -10.00 8.68
C GLY A 240 2.12 -11.23 8.88
N LEU A 241 0.98 -11.02 9.51
CA LEU A 241 -0.10 -11.97 9.66
C LEU A 241 -1.39 -11.30 9.21
N THR A 242 -2.11 -11.88 8.24
CA THR A 242 -3.36 -11.30 7.72
C THR A 242 -4.45 -12.35 7.65
N LYS A 243 -5.59 -12.04 8.22
CA LYS A 243 -6.82 -12.84 8.13
C LYS A 243 -7.82 -12.13 7.21
N THR A 244 -8.34 -12.85 6.22
CA THR A 244 -9.43 -12.37 5.35
C THR A 244 -10.75 -13.04 5.74
N PHE A 245 -11.83 -12.26 5.70
CA PHE A 245 -13.22 -12.66 5.97
C PHE A 245 -14.04 -12.42 4.69
N ASN A 246 -14.87 -13.39 4.32
CA ASN A 246 -15.78 -13.34 3.16
C ASN A 246 -17.20 -13.68 3.61
#